data_e5a9fa88cf163d4d3b992903d9a7107d
#
_entry.id   e5a9fa88cf163d4d3b992903d9a7107d
#
_cell.length_a   1.000
_cell.length_b   1.000
_cell.length_c   1.000
_cell.angle_alpha   90.00
_cell.angle_beta   90.00
_cell.angle_gamma   90.00
#
_symmetry.space_group_name_H-M   'P 1'
#
loop_
_entity.id
_entity.type
_entity.pdbx_description
1 polymer ?
#
loop_
_entity_poly.entity_id
_entity_poly.type
_entity_poly.pdbx_seq_one_letter_code
_entity_poly.pdbx_strand_id
1 'polypeptide(L)'
;MSEEALLQELDNSLISPDRYFKDQKLAPYTEGSRLLMLQVRDDSDSAIYFVWSFIYLHILLAEDRKKTIRLAWDKDAFREKLLEWIAEMSEEDRNTASIMCSSILSEANKARVNVIPSAIAAPPGNA
;
A
#
# COMPACT_ATOMS: atom_id res chain seq x y z
N MET A 1 -4.86 -27.54 -18.53
CA MET A 1 -5.21 -26.83 -17.31
C MET A 1 -6.72 -26.79 -17.14
N SER A 2 -7.21 -27.07 -15.97
CA SER A 2 -8.64 -27.04 -15.72
C SER A 2 -9.12 -25.58 -15.64
N GLU A 3 -10.40 -25.40 -15.89
CA GLU A 3 -11.02 -24.09 -15.77
C GLU A 3 -10.86 -23.53 -14.36
N GLU A 4 -11.00 -24.40 -13.37
CA GLU A 4 -10.86 -24.02 -11.98
C GLU A 4 -9.45 -23.56 -11.65
N ALA A 5 -8.44 -24.25 -12.15
CA ALA A 5 -7.05 -23.86 -11.94
C ALA A 5 -6.75 -22.53 -12.62
N LEU A 6 -7.32 -22.29 -13.79
CA LEU A 6 -7.14 -21.04 -14.50
C LEU A 6 -7.75 -19.87 -13.74
N LEU A 7 -8.94 -20.05 -13.20
CA LEU A 7 -9.59 -19.02 -12.39
C LEU A 7 -8.78 -18.70 -11.14
N GLN A 8 -8.21 -19.73 -10.53
CA GLN A 8 -7.38 -19.53 -9.36
C GLN A 8 -6.10 -18.76 -9.68
N GLU A 9 -5.50 -19.03 -10.83
CA GLU A 9 -4.34 -18.26 -11.26
C GLU A 9 -4.68 -16.80 -11.50
N LEU A 10 -5.83 -16.53 -12.11
CA LEU A 10 -6.28 -15.17 -12.32
C LEU A 10 -6.52 -14.45 -11.01
N ASP A 11 -7.14 -15.13 -10.05
CA ASP A 11 -7.36 -14.56 -8.73
C ASP A 11 -6.03 -14.24 -8.06
N ASN A 12 -5.07 -15.14 -8.15
CA ASN A 12 -3.76 -14.93 -7.54
C ASN A 12 -3.00 -13.77 -8.19
N SER A 13 -3.24 -13.52 -9.47
CA SER A 13 -2.59 -12.41 -10.17
C SER A 13 -3.26 -11.07 -9.90
N LEU A 14 -4.55 -11.09 -9.54
CA LEU A 14 -5.32 -9.87 -9.29
C LEU A 14 -5.33 -9.46 -7.83
N ILE A 15 -5.16 -10.42 -6.94
CA ILE A 15 -5.23 -10.19 -5.50
C ILE A 15 -3.84 -10.30 -4.92
N SER A 16 -3.41 -9.26 -4.22
CA SER A 16 -2.12 -9.28 -3.54
C SER A 16 -2.14 -10.32 -2.43
N PRO A 17 -1.02 -11.05 -2.25
CA PRO A 17 -0.94 -12.00 -1.13
C PRO A 17 -1.09 -11.26 0.19
N ASP A 18 -1.60 -11.96 1.20
CA ASP A 18 -1.71 -11.39 2.54
C ASP A 18 -0.32 -11.04 3.07
N ARG A 19 -0.23 -9.88 3.67
CA ARG A 19 1.02 -9.43 4.28
C ARG A 19 0.76 -9.03 5.72
N TYR A 20 1.76 -9.28 6.55
CA TYR A 20 1.67 -8.99 7.98
C TYR A 20 2.93 -8.26 8.43
N PHE A 21 2.73 -7.25 9.26
CA PHE A 21 3.83 -6.55 9.91
C PHE A 21 3.66 -6.73 11.41
N LYS A 22 4.58 -7.44 12.05
CA LYS A 22 4.51 -7.75 13.49
C LYS A 22 3.14 -8.34 13.85
N ASP A 23 2.71 -9.33 13.08
CA ASP A 23 1.42 -10.02 13.27
C ASP A 23 0.19 -9.18 12.98
N GLN A 24 0.35 -7.97 12.50
CA GLN A 24 -0.77 -7.13 12.09
C GLN A 24 -0.94 -7.20 10.57
N LYS A 25 -2.13 -7.59 10.15
CA LYS A 25 -2.43 -7.75 8.73
C LYS A 25 -2.54 -6.39 8.05
N LEU A 26 -2.00 -6.30 6.83
CA LEU A 26 -2.17 -5.13 5.99
C LEU A 26 -3.27 -5.34 4.98
N ALA A 27 -4.08 -4.31 4.76
CA ALA A 27 -5.04 -4.32 3.66
C ALA A 27 -4.29 -4.26 2.33
N PRO A 28 -4.90 -4.73 1.23
CA PRO A 28 -4.28 -4.63 -0.08
C PRO A 28 -4.06 -3.16 -0.48
N TYR A 29 -3.00 -2.91 -1.23
CA TYR A 29 -2.76 -1.59 -1.79
C TYR A 29 -3.72 -1.38 -2.96
N THR A 30 -4.53 -0.35 -2.88
CA THR A 30 -5.55 -0.04 -3.88
C THR A 30 -5.46 1.42 -4.30
N GLU A 31 -6.22 1.80 -5.31
CA GLU A 31 -6.31 3.21 -5.70
C GLU A 31 -6.84 4.05 -4.53
N GLY A 32 -7.81 3.51 -3.78
CA GLY A 32 -8.33 4.20 -2.60
C GLY A 32 -7.25 4.44 -1.55
N SER A 33 -6.45 3.42 -1.25
CA SER A 33 -5.38 3.60 -0.26
C SER A 33 -4.29 4.54 -0.77
N ARG A 34 -4.02 4.54 -2.07
CA ARG A 34 -3.08 5.48 -2.66
C ARG A 34 -3.53 6.93 -2.45
N LEU A 35 -4.81 7.18 -2.64
CA LEU A 35 -5.37 8.52 -2.41
C LEU A 35 -5.31 8.91 -0.93
N LEU A 36 -5.58 7.96 -0.04
CA LEU A 36 -5.46 8.21 1.40
C LEU A 36 -4.01 8.53 1.79
N MET A 37 -3.04 7.89 1.13
CA MET A 37 -1.63 8.20 1.38
C MET A 37 -1.32 9.64 1.02
N LEU A 38 -1.89 10.16 -0.05
CA LEU A 38 -1.72 11.57 -0.40
C LEU A 38 -2.29 12.49 0.68
N GLN A 39 -3.34 12.05 1.34
CA GLN A 39 -3.99 12.82 2.38
C GLN A 39 -3.17 12.89 3.66
N VAL A 40 -2.51 11.79 4.02
CA VAL A 40 -1.78 11.69 5.29
C VAL A 40 -0.29 12.00 5.19
N ARG A 41 0.25 12.15 3.99
CA ARG A 41 1.69 12.35 3.83
C ARG A 41 2.14 13.67 4.47
N ASP A 42 3.37 13.64 4.97
CA ASP A 42 3.96 14.80 5.63
C ASP A 42 4.54 15.75 4.58
N ASP A 43 4.37 17.03 4.79
CA ASP A 43 4.91 18.07 3.90
C ASP A 43 6.45 18.06 3.89
N SER A 44 7.08 17.56 4.96
CA SER A 44 8.53 17.42 4.99
C SER A 44 9.04 16.38 4.01
N ASP A 45 8.13 15.54 3.52
CA ASP A 45 8.44 14.54 2.49
C ASP A 45 9.55 13.58 2.88
N SER A 46 9.68 13.28 4.16
CA SER A 46 10.65 12.31 4.64
C SER A 46 10.30 10.90 4.13
N ALA A 47 11.28 10.25 3.50
CA ALA A 47 11.07 8.89 2.98
C ALA A 47 10.70 7.91 4.07
N ILE A 48 11.32 8.03 5.24
CA ILE A 48 11.01 7.11 6.34
C ILE A 48 9.63 7.38 6.92
N TYR A 49 9.20 8.63 6.96
CA TYR A 49 7.86 8.96 7.41
C TYR A 49 6.82 8.36 6.44
N PHE A 50 7.10 8.42 5.15
CA PHE A 50 6.23 7.82 4.15
C PHE A 50 6.10 6.31 4.38
N VAL A 51 7.21 5.62 4.62
CA VAL A 51 7.21 4.18 4.87
C VAL A 51 6.33 3.83 6.07
N TRP A 52 6.53 4.53 7.18
CA TRP A 52 5.76 4.27 8.39
C TRP A 52 4.28 4.57 8.21
N SER A 53 3.98 5.69 7.54
CA SER A 53 2.59 6.06 7.24
C SER A 53 1.93 5.01 6.36
N PHE A 54 2.65 4.50 5.37
CA PHE A 54 2.15 3.49 4.44
C PHE A 54 1.77 2.21 5.19
N ILE A 55 2.69 1.70 5.98
CA ILE A 55 2.45 0.45 6.71
C ILE A 55 1.30 0.62 7.71
N TYR A 56 1.35 1.68 8.49
CA TYR A 56 0.34 1.94 9.51
C TYR A 56 -1.06 2.12 8.92
N LEU A 57 -1.15 2.91 7.85
CA LEU A 57 -2.43 3.14 7.18
C LEU A 57 -3.05 1.82 6.72
N HIS A 58 -2.25 0.94 6.12
CA HIS A 58 -2.76 -0.32 5.61
C HIS A 58 -3.13 -1.30 6.74
N ILE A 59 -2.45 -1.24 7.87
CA ILE A 59 -2.84 -2.00 9.05
C ILE A 59 -4.21 -1.52 9.53
N LEU A 60 -4.40 -0.21 9.63
CA LEU A 60 -5.67 0.34 10.09
C LEU A 60 -6.81 0.05 9.12
N LEU A 61 -6.53 0.09 7.81
CA LEU A 61 -7.54 -0.24 6.80
C LEU A 61 -8.00 -1.69 6.91
N ALA A 62 -7.10 -2.59 7.28
CA ALA A 62 -7.47 -3.98 7.48
C ALA A 62 -8.33 -4.18 8.71
N GLU A 63 -8.17 -3.33 9.73
CA GLU A 63 -8.95 -3.41 10.97
C GLU A 63 -10.34 -2.81 10.81
N ASP A 64 -10.41 -1.58 10.32
CA ASP A 64 -11.67 -0.86 10.18
C ASP A 64 -11.53 0.21 9.10
N ARG A 65 -12.06 -0.08 7.94
CA ARG A 65 -11.92 0.80 6.77
C ARG A 65 -12.55 2.17 6.99
N LYS A 66 -13.77 2.22 7.48
CA LYS A 66 -14.50 3.48 7.64
C LYS A 66 -13.83 4.39 8.66
N LYS A 67 -13.43 3.80 9.77
CA LYS A 67 -12.76 4.55 10.84
C LYS A 67 -11.42 5.09 10.34
N THR A 68 -10.70 4.30 9.55
CA THR A 68 -9.42 4.71 8.99
C THR A 68 -9.58 5.87 8.02
N ILE A 69 -10.59 5.82 7.17
CA ILE A 69 -10.86 6.91 6.23
C ILE A 69 -11.11 8.21 6.98
N ARG A 70 -11.92 8.17 8.03
CA ARG A 70 -12.20 9.35 8.85
C ARG A 70 -10.92 9.88 9.50
N LEU A 71 -10.08 8.97 10.01
CA LEU A 71 -8.84 9.36 10.64
C LEU A 71 -7.89 10.01 9.63
N ALA A 72 -7.83 9.48 8.41
CA ALA A 72 -6.96 10.03 7.37
C ALA A 72 -7.35 11.46 6.98
N TRP A 73 -8.62 11.83 7.11
CA TRP A 73 -9.06 13.19 6.84
C TRP A 73 -8.65 14.16 7.94
N ASP A 74 -8.27 13.66 9.11
CA ASP A 74 -7.72 14.48 10.18
C ASP A 74 -6.23 14.18 10.28
N LYS A 75 -5.45 14.90 9.48
CA LYS A 75 -4.01 14.68 9.34
C LYS A 75 -3.27 14.72 10.67
N ASP A 76 -3.63 15.64 11.53
CA ASP A 76 -2.97 15.78 12.84
C ASP A 76 -3.27 14.59 13.76
N ALA A 77 -4.53 14.14 13.75
CA ALA A 77 -4.91 12.98 14.55
C ALA A 77 -4.23 11.71 14.04
N PHE A 78 -4.14 11.55 12.72
CA PHE A 78 -3.44 10.41 12.13
C PHE A 78 -1.97 10.42 12.53
N ARG A 79 -1.34 11.57 12.42
CA ARG A 79 0.09 11.72 12.76
C ARG A 79 0.35 11.39 14.22
N GLU A 80 -0.52 11.84 15.12
CA GLU A 80 -0.38 11.55 16.55
C GLU A 80 -0.42 10.06 16.83
N LYS A 81 -1.39 9.36 16.25
CA LYS A 81 -1.50 7.92 16.41
C LYS A 81 -0.32 7.19 15.79
N LEU A 82 0.13 7.64 14.63
CA LEU A 82 1.28 7.09 13.95
C LEU A 82 2.52 7.19 14.83
N LEU A 83 2.77 8.36 15.40
CA LEU A 83 3.95 8.57 16.24
C LEU A 83 3.91 7.72 17.51
N GLU A 84 2.74 7.53 18.10
CA GLU A 84 2.58 6.63 19.22
C GLU A 84 2.96 5.20 18.85
N TRP A 85 2.51 4.77 17.67
CA TRP A 85 2.80 3.42 17.18
C TRP A 85 4.29 3.25 16.88
N ILE A 86 4.91 4.25 16.25
CA ILE A 86 6.34 4.21 15.90
C ILE A 86 7.22 4.22 17.15
N ALA A 87 6.78 4.85 18.21
CA ALA A 87 7.59 5.02 19.42
C ALA A 87 8.14 3.70 19.98
N GLU A 88 7.48 2.60 19.70
CA GLU A 88 7.90 1.29 20.18
C GLU A 88 8.67 0.49 19.14
N MET A 89 8.90 1.05 17.97
CA MET A 89 9.54 0.35 16.88
C MET A 89 11.06 0.37 16.98
N SER A 90 11.69 -0.72 16.59
CA SER A 90 13.14 -0.85 16.57
C SER A 90 13.69 -0.51 15.19
N GLU A 91 15.02 -0.44 15.09
CA GLU A 91 15.68 -0.25 13.80
C GLU A 91 15.41 -1.42 12.86
N GLU A 92 15.35 -2.63 13.41
CA GLU A 92 15.01 -3.82 12.64
C GLU A 92 13.59 -3.71 12.07
N ASP A 93 12.65 -3.22 12.88
CA ASP A 93 11.28 -3.00 12.43
C ASP A 93 11.25 -2.00 11.27
N ARG A 94 12.06 -0.94 11.35
CA ARG A 94 12.16 0.04 10.29
C ARG A 94 12.63 -0.59 9.00
N ASN A 95 13.65 -1.44 9.06
CA ASN A 95 14.15 -2.13 7.88
C ASN A 95 13.10 -3.05 7.28
N THR A 96 12.38 -3.78 8.11
CA THR A 96 11.29 -4.65 7.65
C THR A 96 10.20 -3.84 6.98
N ALA A 97 9.80 -2.74 7.59
CA ALA A 97 8.77 -1.87 7.03
C ALA A 97 9.20 -1.30 5.67
N SER A 98 10.46 -0.88 5.55
CA SER A 98 10.98 -0.33 4.30
C SER A 98 10.98 -1.36 3.18
N ILE A 99 11.41 -2.58 3.47
CA ILE A 99 11.42 -3.66 2.48
C ILE A 99 9.99 -3.98 2.05
N MET A 100 9.08 -4.08 2.99
CA MET A 100 7.68 -4.40 2.71
C MET A 100 7.03 -3.31 1.85
N CYS A 101 7.22 -2.06 2.22
CA CYS A 101 6.68 -0.93 1.46
C CYS A 101 7.19 -0.94 0.02
N SER A 102 8.50 -1.12 -0.16
CA SER A 102 9.12 -1.18 -1.49
C SER A 102 8.57 -2.34 -2.30
N SER A 103 8.39 -3.50 -1.68
CA SER A 103 7.87 -4.69 -2.35
C SER A 103 6.44 -4.45 -2.84
N ILE A 104 5.59 -3.89 -2.00
CA ILE A 104 4.20 -3.63 -2.36
C ILE A 104 4.11 -2.63 -3.52
N LEU A 105 4.86 -1.56 -3.43
CA LEU A 105 4.85 -0.53 -4.48
C LEU A 105 5.45 -1.03 -5.79
N SER A 106 6.47 -1.87 -5.71
CA SER A 106 7.08 -2.47 -6.89
C SER A 106 6.10 -3.40 -7.61
N GLU A 107 5.35 -4.20 -6.87
CA GLU A 107 4.35 -5.07 -7.47
C GLU A 107 3.23 -4.28 -8.10
N ALA A 108 2.80 -3.20 -7.46
CA ALA A 108 1.77 -2.32 -8.01
C ALA A 108 2.25 -1.68 -9.32
N ASN A 109 3.50 -1.26 -9.39
CA ASN A 109 4.07 -0.69 -10.59
C ASN A 109 4.18 -1.72 -11.72
N LYS A 110 4.55 -2.95 -11.40
CA LYS A 110 4.60 -4.02 -12.39
C LYS A 110 3.23 -4.31 -12.97
N ALA A 111 2.22 -4.37 -12.13
CA ALA A 111 0.85 -4.60 -12.59
C ALA A 111 0.39 -3.47 -13.50
N ARG A 112 0.73 -2.24 -13.15
CA ARG A 112 0.39 -1.07 -13.96
C ARG A 112 1.08 -1.10 -15.31
N VAL A 113 2.36 -1.42 -15.33
CA VAL A 113 3.15 -1.51 -16.55
C VAL A 113 2.63 -2.61 -17.46
N ASN A 114 2.16 -3.71 -16.89
CA ASN A 114 1.62 -4.81 -17.69
C ASN A 114 0.27 -4.48 -18.32
N VAL A 115 -0.48 -3.56 -17.73
CA VAL A 115 -1.80 -3.17 -18.24
C VAL A 115 -1.73 -1.97 -19.18
N ILE A 116 -1.03 -0.94 -18.76
CA ILE A 116 -0.96 0.32 -19.50
C ILE A 116 -0.31 0.20 -20.88
N PRO A 117 0.74 -0.58 -21.08
CA PRO A 117 1.38 -0.65 -22.40
C PRO A 117 0.45 -1.02 -23.53
N SER A 118 -0.55 -1.86 -23.28
CA SER A 118 -1.50 -2.22 -24.33
C SER A 118 -2.32 -1.03 -24.76
N ALA A 119 -2.62 -0.13 -23.87
CA ALA A 119 -3.42 1.05 -24.18
C ALA A 119 -2.56 2.17 -24.75
N ILE A 120 -1.35 2.30 -24.24
CA ILE A 120 -0.46 3.39 -24.66
C ILE A 120 0.27 3.08 -25.94
N ALA A 121 0.64 1.84 -26.13
CA ALA A 121 1.35 1.42 -27.35
C ALA A 121 0.51 1.64 -28.59
N ALA A 122 -0.75 1.78 -28.40
CA ALA A 122 -1.64 2.04 -29.51
C ALA A 122 -1.46 3.41 -30.11
N PRO A 123 -0.90 4.31 -29.54
CA PRO A 123 -0.76 5.55 -30.13
C PRO A 123 0.46 5.77 -30.66
N PRO A 124 0.60 6.24 -30.95
CA PRO A 124 1.10 6.91 -31.37
C PRO A 124 1.59 6.93 -32.14
N GLY A 125 1.32 6.43 -32.28
CA GLY A 125 1.87 6.54 -32.95
C GLY A 125 2.47 7.48 -33.07
N ASN A 126 2.23 7.58 -32.48
CA ASN A 126 2.56 8.22 -32.33
C ASN A 126 3.29 8.36 -32.18
N ALA A 127 3.44 8.26 -32.46
CA ALA A 127 4.10 8.57 -32.45
C ALA A 127 4.26 8.68 -32.51
#